data_afc1d6cad8f22639ff4d52512506f375
#
_entry.id   afc1d6cad8f22639ff4d52512506f375
#
_cell.length_a   1.000
_cell.length_b   1.000
_cell.length_c   1.000
_cell.angle_alpha   90.00
_cell.angle_beta   90.00
_cell.angle_gamma   90.00
#
_symmetry.space_group_name_H-M   'P 1'
#
loop_
_entity.id
_entity.type
_entity.pdbx_description
1 polymer ?
#
loop_
_entity_poly.entity_id
_entity_poly.type
_entity_poly.pdbx_seq_one_letter_code
_entity_poly.pdbx_strand_id
1 'polypeptide(L)'
;SREDRDKPVYSAEQVNRLSQDEGFSQLLYIAQKYLNKVFTPRDCQVFAYLYEDLGMNEEVLEYLVEYCVQNGHTSMRYIEAVARSWHEKGIRTAQEAKDYSASYNRDSFAVMKAFGINSRKPAAPEQKLMDKWFRDYGFSREVVLEACNRTITAIHNPSFQYADKI
;
A
#
# COMPACT_ATOMS: atom_id res chain seq x y z
N SER A 1 15.60 8.92 0.48
CA SER A 1 14.99 9.45 -0.75
C SER A 1 14.62 10.91 -0.60
N ARG A 2 14.35 11.57 -1.71
CA ARG A 2 13.93 12.97 -1.71
C ARG A 2 12.62 13.18 -0.92
N GLU A 3 11.74 12.19 -0.98
CA GLU A 3 10.49 12.18 -0.24
C GLU A 3 10.69 12.07 1.27
N ASP A 4 11.72 11.35 1.70
CA ASP A 4 12.03 11.22 3.13
C ASP A 4 12.61 12.50 3.73
N ARG A 5 13.20 13.38 2.91
CA ARG A 5 13.78 14.64 3.37
C ARG A 5 12.74 15.75 3.57
N ASP A 6 11.62 15.67 2.88
CA ASP A 6 10.57 16.68 2.93
C ASP A 6 9.48 16.36 3.97
N LYS A 7 9.61 15.22 4.70
CA LYS A 7 8.69 14.86 5.76
C LYS A 7 8.94 15.69 7.01
N PRO A 8 7.89 16.28 7.59
CA PRO A 8 8.04 16.90 8.90
C PRO A 8 8.44 15.84 9.94
N VAL A 9 9.40 16.18 10.76
CA VAL A 9 9.83 15.32 11.87
C VAL A 9 9.05 15.72 13.11
N TYR A 10 8.22 14.81 13.62
CA TYR A 10 7.46 15.02 14.84
C TYR A 10 8.36 14.79 16.05
N SER A 11 8.43 15.78 16.95
CA SER A 11 9.11 15.60 18.21
C SER A 11 8.30 14.70 19.14
N ALA A 12 8.95 14.16 20.17
CA ALA A 12 8.26 13.38 21.20
C ALA A 12 7.12 14.17 21.84
N GLU A 13 7.33 15.48 22.06
CA GLU A 13 6.32 16.36 22.62
C GLU A 13 5.11 16.52 21.70
N GLN A 14 5.33 16.68 20.40
CA GLN A 14 4.25 16.77 19.42
C GLN A 14 3.43 15.47 19.35
N VAL A 15 4.10 14.32 19.37
CA VAL A 15 3.44 13.01 19.43
C VAL A 15 2.64 12.86 20.72
N ASN A 16 3.17 13.28 21.84
CA ASN A 16 2.47 13.23 23.12
C ASN A 16 1.21 14.10 23.13
N ARG A 17 1.27 15.29 22.54
CA ARG A 17 0.09 16.15 22.41
C ARG A 17 -0.96 15.51 21.50
N LEU A 18 -0.54 14.94 20.41
CA LEU A 18 -1.43 14.26 19.46
C LEU A 18 -2.05 13.00 20.10
N SER A 19 -1.33 12.32 20.99
CA SER A 19 -1.83 11.16 21.72
C SER A 19 -2.99 11.49 22.66
N GLN A 20 -3.24 12.77 22.96
CA GLN A 20 -4.41 13.20 23.70
C GLN A 20 -5.65 13.33 22.81
N ASP A 21 -5.47 13.34 21.49
CA ASP A 21 -6.57 13.21 20.54
C ASP A 21 -7.09 11.77 20.64
N GLU A 22 -8.38 11.64 20.94
CA GLU A 22 -9.01 10.33 21.16
C GLU A 22 -8.93 9.44 19.90
N GLY A 23 -9.20 10.03 18.73
CA GLY A 23 -9.14 9.30 17.45
C GLY A 23 -7.73 8.79 17.16
N PHE A 24 -6.73 9.60 17.37
CA PHE A 24 -5.34 9.20 17.15
C PHE A 24 -4.89 8.14 18.15
N SER A 25 -5.25 8.30 19.41
CA SER A 25 -4.92 7.32 20.45
C SER A 25 -5.54 5.96 20.12
N GLN A 26 -6.80 5.94 19.70
CA GLN A 26 -7.49 4.72 19.30
C GLN A 26 -6.86 4.08 18.06
N LEU A 27 -6.49 4.91 17.08
CA LEU A 27 -5.79 4.45 15.88
C LEU A 27 -4.50 3.72 16.25
N LEU A 28 -3.66 4.31 17.11
CA LEU A 28 -2.41 3.68 17.53
C LEU A 28 -2.67 2.35 18.25
N TYR A 29 -3.68 2.31 19.11
CA TYR A 29 -4.03 1.10 19.83
C TYR A 29 -4.43 -0.03 18.87
N ILE A 30 -5.31 0.27 17.93
CA ILE A 30 -5.80 -0.73 16.96
C ILE A 30 -4.68 -1.16 16.01
N ALA A 31 -3.87 -0.22 15.53
CA ALA A 31 -2.76 -0.52 14.62
C ALA A 31 -1.74 -1.45 15.28
N GLN A 32 -1.41 -1.20 16.55
CA GLN A 32 -0.50 -2.08 17.30
C GLN A 32 -1.06 -3.48 17.48
N LYS A 33 -2.37 -3.60 17.69
CA LYS A 33 -3.03 -4.91 17.76
C LYS A 33 -2.94 -5.67 16.45
N TYR A 34 -3.28 -5.02 15.33
CA TYR A 34 -3.23 -5.67 14.02
C TYR A 34 -1.81 -6.07 13.65
N LEU A 35 -0.85 -5.21 13.91
CA LEU A 35 0.56 -5.46 13.57
C LEU A 35 1.28 -6.35 14.57
N ASN A 36 0.64 -6.64 15.70
CA ASN A 36 1.18 -7.45 16.78
C ASN A 36 2.57 -6.95 17.22
N LYS A 37 2.69 -5.65 17.42
CA LYS A 37 3.94 -5.04 17.90
C LYS A 37 3.62 -3.80 18.74
N VAL A 38 4.54 -3.46 19.61
CA VAL A 38 4.53 -2.17 20.34
C VAL A 38 5.26 -1.15 19.47
N PHE A 39 4.61 -0.01 19.21
CA PHE A 39 5.19 1.00 18.34
C PHE A 39 6.37 1.70 19.01
N THR A 40 7.43 1.85 18.22
CA THR A 40 8.56 2.74 18.56
C THR A 40 8.13 4.19 18.36
N PRO A 41 8.87 5.17 18.91
CA PRO A 41 8.58 6.58 18.61
C PRO A 41 8.55 6.88 17.12
N ARG A 42 9.39 6.23 16.31
CA ARG A 42 9.39 6.41 14.86
C ARG A 42 8.09 5.89 14.22
N ASP A 43 7.59 4.74 14.67
CA ASP A 43 6.31 4.20 14.19
C ASP A 43 5.18 5.18 14.48
N CYS A 44 5.15 5.75 15.69
CA CYS A 44 4.17 6.76 16.08
C CYS A 44 4.28 8.01 15.20
N GLN A 45 5.48 8.43 14.86
CA GLN A 45 5.71 9.57 13.97
C GLN A 45 5.15 9.34 12.56
N VAL A 46 5.25 8.13 12.04
CA VAL A 46 4.65 7.78 10.74
C VAL A 46 3.14 7.97 10.79
N PHE A 47 2.48 7.44 11.80
CA PHE A 47 1.03 7.59 11.94
C PHE A 47 0.62 9.04 12.21
N ALA A 48 1.42 9.80 12.97
CA ALA A 48 1.19 11.22 13.19
C ALA A 48 1.23 11.99 11.85
N TYR A 49 2.18 11.67 11.01
CA TYR A 49 2.29 12.27 9.67
C TYR A 49 1.05 11.97 8.82
N LEU A 50 0.63 10.71 8.79
CA LEU A 50 -0.54 10.30 8.00
C LEU A 50 -1.83 10.94 8.50
N TYR A 51 -2.01 11.00 9.82
CA TYR A 51 -3.22 11.51 10.45
C TYR A 51 -3.28 13.04 10.40
N GLU A 52 -2.20 13.71 10.78
CA GLU A 52 -2.18 15.16 10.95
C GLU A 52 -1.83 15.89 9.65
N ASP A 53 -0.74 15.53 8.98
CA ASP A 53 -0.28 16.24 7.78
C ASP A 53 -1.07 15.86 6.54
N LEU A 54 -1.27 14.56 6.30
CA LEU A 54 -2.05 14.11 5.16
C LEU A 54 -3.55 14.20 5.42
N GLY A 55 -3.96 14.43 6.67
CA GLY A 55 -5.37 14.56 7.02
C GLY A 55 -6.18 13.28 6.80
N MET A 56 -5.53 12.12 6.83
CA MET A 56 -6.24 10.84 6.69
C MET A 56 -6.97 10.52 7.97
N ASN A 57 -8.26 10.19 7.86
CA ASN A 57 -9.07 9.95 9.04
C ASN A 57 -8.79 8.57 9.66
N GLU A 58 -9.24 8.42 10.91
CA GLU A 58 -9.08 7.21 11.70
C GLU A 58 -9.61 5.96 10.98
N GLU A 59 -10.80 6.05 10.41
CA GLU A 59 -11.46 4.94 9.73
C GLU A 59 -10.63 4.41 8.55
N VAL A 60 -10.12 5.31 7.71
CA VAL A 60 -9.29 4.94 6.56
C VAL A 60 -7.97 4.33 7.01
N LEU A 61 -7.33 4.91 8.03
CA LEU A 61 -6.05 4.43 8.52
C LEU A 61 -6.17 3.08 9.22
N GLU A 62 -7.25 2.84 9.96
CA GLU A 62 -7.51 1.53 10.55
C GLU A 62 -7.71 0.46 9.47
N TYR A 63 -8.49 0.78 8.45
CA TYR A 63 -8.68 -0.13 7.32
C TYR A 63 -7.37 -0.37 6.57
N LEU A 64 -6.55 0.66 6.39
CA LEU A 64 -5.23 0.55 5.76
C LEU A 64 -4.37 -0.50 6.45
N VAL A 65 -4.28 -0.42 7.77
CA VAL A 65 -3.49 -1.37 8.56
C VAL A 65 -4.04 -2.79 8.41
N GLU A 66 -5.35 -2.95 8.54
CA GLU A 66 -6.02 -4.23 8.35
C GLU A 66 -5.73 -4.81 6.97
N TYR A 67 -5.86 -4.00 5.93
CA TYR A 67 -5.60 -4.39 4.55
C TYR A 67 -4.15 -4.87 4.36
N CYS A 68 -3.18 -4.10 4.87
CA CYS A 68 -1.77 -4.46 4.74
C CYS A 68 -1.45 -5.76 5.48
N VAL A 69 -1.99 -5.94 6.68
CA VAL A 69 -1.80 -7.17 7.47
C VAL A 69 -2.40 -8.38 6.75
N GLN A 70 -3.60 -8.25 6.21
CA GLN A 70 -4.27 -9.34 5.49
C GLN A 70 -3.49 -9.77 4.24
N ASN A 71 -2.77 -8.84 3.62
CA ASN A 71 -1.96 -9.13 2.44
C ASN A 71 -0.51 -9.53 2.78
N GLY A 72 -0.19 -9.68 4.07
CA GLY A 72 1.12 -10.14 4.52
C GLY A 72 2.21 -9.07 4.47
N HIS A 73 1.85 -7.80 4.34
CA HIS A 73 2.79 -6.69 4.26
C HIS A 73 2.67 -5.83 5.52
N THR A 74 3.54 -6.07 6.49
CA THR A 74 3.47 -5.45 7.82
C THR A 74 4.54 -4.42 8.10
N SER A 75 5.42 -4.11 7.13
CA SER A 75 6.45 -3.10 7.35
C SER A 75 5.82 -1.70 7.35
N MET A 76 6.34 -0.83 8.21
CA MET A 76 5.89 0.57 8.27
C MET A 76 6.12 1.29 6.96
N ARG A 77 7.20 0.98 6.28
CA ARG A 77 7.52 1.55 4.98
C ARG A 77 6.45 1.22 3.93
N TYR A 78 5.99 -0.03 3.91
CA TYR A 78 4.94 -0.45 2.99
C TYR A 78 3.61 0.22 3.33
N ILE A 79 3.24 0.23 4.61
CA ILE A 79 2.01 0.87 5.08
C ILE A 79 1.98 2.35 4.69
N GLU A 80 3.08 3.05 4.90
CA GLU A 80 3.21 4.46 4.52
C GLU A 80 3.08 4.66 3.01
N ALA A 81 3.69 3.80 2.20
CA ALA A 81 3.61 3.89 0.75
C ALA A 81 2.18 3.70 0.24
N VAL A 82 1.45 2.73 0.81
CA VAL A 82 0.04 2.51 0.46
C VAL A 82 -0.81 3.70 0.88
N ALA A 83 -0.57 4.24 2.09
CA ALA A 83 -1.28 5.42 2.59
C ALA A 83 -1.12 6.61 1.65
N ARG A 84 0.10 6.88 1.22
CA ARG A 84 0.38 7.98 0.28
C ARG A 84 -0.33 7.77 -1.05
N SER A 85 -0.31 6.54 -1.56
CA SER A 85 -1.02 6.21 -2.80
C SER A 85 -2.52 6.48 -2.68
N TRP A 86 -3.13 6.05 -1.58
CA TRP A 86 -4.56 6.31 -1.34
C TRP A 86 -4.85 7.80 -1.21
N HIS A 87 -3.98 8.53 -0.52
CA HIS A 87 -4.13 9.97 -0.37
C HIS A 87 -4.08 10.68 -1.74
N GLU A 88 -3.11 10.32 -2.59
CA GLU A 88 -2.95 10.89 -3.93
C GLU A 88 -4.16 10.58 -4.82
N LYS A 89 -4.79 9.44 -4.64
CA LYS A 89 -5.98 9.03 -5.39
C LYS A 89 -7.28 9.62 -4.83
N GLY A 90 -7.20 10.42 -3.79
CA GLY A 90 -8.38 11.08 -3.21
C GLY A 90 -9.27 10.16 -2.40
N ILE A 91 -8.76 9.03 -1.95
CA ILE A 91 -9.53 8.09 -1.11
C ILE A 91 -9.72 8.72 0.27
N ARG A 92 -10.98 8.90 0.68
CA ARG A 92 -11.34 9.60 1.91
C ARG A 92 -12.16 8.74 2.88
N THR A 93 -12.71 7.61 2.43
CA THR A 93 -13.54 6.74 3.25
C THR A 93 -13.03 5.30 3.19
N ALA A 94 -13.37 4.51 4.20
CA ALA A 94 -13.05 3.08 4.19
C ALA A 94 -13.72 2.36 3.02
N GLN A 95 -14.93 2.78 2.64
CA GLN A 95 -15.63 2.16 1.51
C GLN A 95 -14.90 2.42 0.19
N GLU A 96 -14.45 3.66 -0.04
CA GLU A 96 -13.64 3.99 -1.22
C GLU A 96 -12.34 3.16 -1.23
N ALA A 97 -11.70 2.99 -0.07
CA ALA A 97 -10.50 2.17 0.06
C ALA A 97 -10.78 0.70 -0.27
N LYS A 98 -11.90 0.17 0.22
CA LYS A 98 -12.32 -1.21 -0.08
C LYS A 98 -12.55 -1.40 -1.58
N ASP A 99 -13.26 -0.46 -2.21
CA ASP A 99 -13.55 -0.54 -3.64
C ASP A 99 -12.28 -0.47 -4.48
N TYR A 100 -11.38 0.44 -4.13
CA TYR A 100 -10.08 0.55 -4.80
C TYR A 100 -9.24 -0.72 -4.62
N SER A 101 -9.16 -1.24 -3.41
CA SER A 101 -8.39 -2.45 -3.10
C SER A 101 -8.96 -3.68 -3.80
N ALA A 102 -10.28 -3.80 -3.88
CA ALA A 102 -10.93 -4.89 -4.62
C ALA A 102 -10.60 -4.83 -6.12
N SER A 103 -10.64 -3.63 -6.70
CA SER A 103 -10.25 -3.42 -8.10
C SER A 103 -8.79 -3.79 -8.33
N TYR A 104 -7.90 -3.35 -7.44
CA TYR A 104 -6.47 -3.67 -7.52
C TYR A 104 -6.23 -5.18 -7.40
N ASN A 105 -6.94 -5.86 -6.50
CA ASN A 105 -6.81 -7.30 -6.33
C ASN A 105 -7.28 -8.05 -7.58
N ARG A 106 -8.34 -7.59 -8.24
CA ARG A 106 -8.80 -8.15 -9.51
C ARG A 106 -7.76 -7.98 -10.62
N ASP A 107 -7.12 -6.81 -10.66
CA ASP A 107 -6.07 -6.53 -11.64
C ASP A 107 -4.86 -7.44 -11.43
N SER A 108 -4.41 -7.59 -10.19
CA SER A 108 -3.30 -8.47 -9.82
C SER A 108 -3.62 -9.94 -10.16
N PHE A 109 -4.84 -10.38 -9.85
CA PHE A 109 -5.29 -11.72 -10.19
C PHE A 109 -5.27 -11.95 -11.71
N ALA A 110 -5.70 -10.96 -12.49
CA ALA A 110 -5.70 -11.05 -13.95
C ALA A 110 -4.28 -11.20 -14.51
N VAL A 111 -3.30 -10.50 -13.94
CA VAL A 111 -1.89 -10.62 -14.32
C VAL A 111 -1.37 -12.02 -14.01
N MET A 112 -1.61 -12.51 -12.80
CA MET A 112 -1.18 -13.85 -12.41
C MET A 112 -1.79 -14.91 -13.34
N LYS A 113 -3.07 -14.78 -13.63
CA LYS A 113 -3.78 -15.68 -14.54
C LYS A 113 -3.21 -15.62 -15.96
N ALA A 114 -2.91 -14.43 -16.48
CA ALA A 114 -2.32 -14.26 -17.80
C ALA A 114 -0.96 -14.96 -17.92
N PHE A 115 -0.20 -15.00 -16.82
CA PHE A 115 1.06 -15.74 -16.75
C PHE A 115 0.88 -17.23 -16.42
N GLY A 116 -0.35 -17.70 -16.23
CA GLY A 116 -0.62 -19.10 -15.88
C GLY A 116 -0.24 -19.46 -14.46
N ILE A 117 -0.10 -18.48 -13.57
CA ILE A 117 0.28 -18.70 -12.18
C ILE A 117 -1.00 -18.73 -11.32
N ASN A 118 -1.56 -19.94 -11.13
CA ASN A 118 -2.85 -20.10 -10.44
C ASN A 118 -2.75 -20.68 -9.04
N SER A 119 -1.55 -21.13 -8.64
CA SER A 119 -1.38 -21.93 -7.41
C SER A 119 -0.81 -21.15 -6.22
N ARG A 120 -0.48 -19.88 -6.40
CA ARG A 120 0.15 -19.09 -5.34
C ARG A 120 -0.19 -17.61 -5.45
N LYS A 121 0.02 -16.89 -4.37
CA LYS A 121 -0.04 -15.42 -4.36
C LYS A 121 1.24 -14.85 -4.98
N PRO A 122 1.21 -13.58 -5.43
CA PRO A 122 2.41 -12.95 -5.94
C PRO A 122 3.54 -12.94 -4.91
N ALA A 123 4.76 -13.21 -5.35
CA ALA A 123 5.95 -13.02 -4.54
C ALA A 123 6.23 -11.51 -4.39
N ALA A 124 7.01 -11.14 -3.37
CA ALA A 124 7.27 -9.74 -3.08
C ALA A 124 7.84 -8.94 -4.28
N PRO A 125 8.82 -9.44 -5.05
CA PRO A 125 9.28 -8.72 -6.24
C PRO A 125 8.21 -8.56 -7.32
N GLU A 126 7.35 -9.57 -7.49
CA GLU A 126 6.23 -9.52 -8.43
C GLU A 126 5.19 -8.48 -8.01
N GLN A 127 4.85 -8.47 -6.73
CA GLN A 127 3.93 -7.49 -6.18
C GLN A 127 4.47 -6.07 -6.36
N LYS A 128 5.75 -5.86 -6.17
CA LYS A 128 6.40 -4.56 -6.33
C LYS A 128 6.28 -4.05 -7.77
N LEU A 129 6.46 -4.93 -8.76
CA LEU A 129 6.29 -4.55 -10.17
C LEU A 129 4.84 -4.22 -10.50
N MET A 130 3.88 -5.02 -10.00
CA MET A 130 2.47 -4.72 -10.19
C MET A 130 2.06 -3.40 -9.54
N ASP A 131 2.57 -3.11 -8.34
CA ASP A 131 2.37 -1.81 -7.69
C ASP A 131 2.88 -0.66 -8.56
N LYS A 132 4.06 -0.84 -9.14
CA LYS A 132 4.65 0.14 -10.05
C LYS A 132 3.74 0.38 -11.27
N TRP A 133 3.26 -0.67 -11.90
CA TRP A 133 2.44 -0.56 -13.11
C TRP A 133 1.07 0.05 -12.82
N PHE A 134 0.37 -0.46 -11.83
CA PHE A 134 -1.01 -0.06 -11.56
C PHE A 134 -1.10 1.18 -10.68
N ARG A 135 -0.26 1.30 -9.67
CA ARG A 135 -0.34 2.41 -8.71
C ARG A 135 0.51 3.61 -9.11
N ASP A 136 1.79 3.38 -9.46
CA ASP A 136 2.70 4.47 -9.74
C ASP A 136 2.48 5.04 -11.13
N TYR A 137 2.36 4.18 -12.13
CA TYR A 137 2.16 4.61 -13.52
C TYR A 137 0.68 4.72 -13.91
N GLY A 138 -0.22 4.12 -13.16
CA GLY A 138 -1.65 4.17 -13.43
C GLY A 138 -2.06 3.45 -14.71
N PHE A 139 -1.31 2.43 -15.14
CA PHE A 139 -1.66 1.67 -16.33
C PHE A 139 -2.97 0.91 -16.12
N SER A 140 -3.76 0.80 -17.19
CA SER A 140 -4.98 0.01 -17.18
C SER A 140 -4.66 -1.49 -17.20
N ARG A 141 -5.66 -2.30 -16.80
CA ARG A 141 -5.54 -3.75 -16.88
C ARG A 141 -5.19 -4.19 -18.29
N GLU A 142 -5.84 -3.61 -19.28
CA GLU A 142 -5.66 -3.97 -20.69
C GLU A 142 -4.22 -3.74 -21.15
N VAL A 143 -3.62 -2.63 -20.77
CA VAL A 143 -2.23 -2.33 -21.13
C VAL A 143 -1.27 -3.34 -20.48
N VAL A 144 -1.46 -3.63 -19.20
CA VAL A 144 -0.61 -4.58 -18.49
C VAL A 144 -0.77 -5.99 -19.03
N LEU A 145 -2.00 -6.41 -19.30
CA LEU A 145 -2.26 -7.75 -19.90
C LEU A 145 -1.65 -7.89 -21.28
N GLU A 146 -1.64 -6.82 -22.07
CA GLU A 146 -0.96 -6.82 -23.37
C GLU A 146 0.54 -7.08 -23.22
N ALA A 147 1.18 -6.45 -22.23
CA ALA A 147 2.59 -6.70 -21.95
C ALA A 147 2.83 -8.14 -21.50
N CYS A 148 1.94 -8.71 -20.70
CA CYS A 148 2.01 -10.11 -20.28
C CYS A 148 1.88 -11.06 -21.49
N ASN A 149 0.94 -10.80 -22.39
CA ASN A 149 0.75 -11.60 -23.58
C ASN A 149 1.94 -11.54 -24.53
N ARG A 150 2.52 -10.35 -24.70
CA ARG A 150 3.75 -10.18 -25.49
C ARG A 150 4.92 -10.92 -24.88
N THR A 151 5.01 -10.94 -23.55
CA THR A 151 6.04 -11.70 -22.84
C THR A 151 5.95 -13.18 -23.13
N ILE A 152 4.76 -13.77 -22.97
CA ILE A 152 4.54 -15.19 -23.23
C ILE A 152 4.84 -15.52 -24.70
N THR A 153 4.41 -14.67 -25.63
CA THR A 153 4.66 -14.87 -27.07
C THR A 153 6.16 -14.81 -27.39
N ALA A 154 6.89 -13.89 -26.77
CA ALA A 154 8.32 -13.68 -27.08
C ALA A 154 9.23 -14.73 -26.46
N ILE A 155 9.02 -15.09 -25.19
CA ILE A 155 9.95 -15.96 -24.48
C ILE A 155 9.33 -17.26 -23.96
N HIS A 156 8.06 -17.48 -24.20
CA HIS A 156 7.28 -18.70 -23.86
C HIS A 156 7.31 -19.05 -22.35
N ASN A 157 7.60 -18.06 -21.51
CA ASN A 157 7.61 -18.22 -20.07
C ASN A 157 7.10 -16.95 -19.39
N PRO A 158 6.46 -17.06 -18.21
CA PRO A 158 6.15 -15.88 -17.41
C PRO A 158 7.42 -15.15 -17.00
N SER A 159 7.43 -13.83 -17.15
CA SER A 159 8.52 -13.00 -16.64
C SER A 159 8.02 -11.59 -16.38
N PHE A 160 7.94 -11.22 -15.11
CA PHE A 160 7.56 -9.87 -14.69
C PHE A 160 8.60 -8.85 -15.15
N GLN A 161 9.89 -9.22 -15.08
CA GLN A 161 10.98 -8.34 -15.50
C GLN A 161 10.94 -8.06 -17.00
N TYR A 162 10.63 -9.07 -17.81
CA TYR A 162 10.50 -8.89 -19.26
C TYR A 162 9.31 -7.99 -19.58
N ALA A 163 8.16 -8.24 -18.96
CA ALA A 163 6.96 -7.42 -19.15
C ALA A 163 7.21 -5.97 -18.74
N ASP A 164 7.99 -5.74 -17.69
CA ASP A 164 8.31 -4.40 -17.20
C ASP A 164 9.08 -3.57 -18.24
N LYS A 165 9.80 -4.22 -19.14
CA LYS A 165 10.59 -3.55 -20.20
C LYS A 165 9.79 -3.26 -21.47
N ILE A 166 8.65 -3.87 -21.63
CA ILE A 166 7.76 -3.59 -22.76
C ILE A 166 6.97 -2.31 -22.48
#